data_3f213d7b15486c3a27606f18213be81a
#
_entry.id   3f213d7b15486c3a27606f18213be81a
#
_cell.length_a   1.000
_cell.length_b   1.000
_cell.length_c   1.000
_cell.angle_alpha   90.00
_cell.angle_beta   90.00
_cell.angle_gamma   90.00
#
_symmetry.space_group_name_H-M   'P 1'
#
loop_
_entity.id
_entity.type
_entity.pdbx_description
1 polymer ?
#
loop_
_entity_poly.entity_id
_entity_poly.type
_entity_poly.pdbx_seq_one_letter_code
_entity_poly.pdbx_strand_id
1 'polypeptide(L)'
;ILNGVYFNFSDGKLSLVATDGRRLAMISEEVDVTEANEGKLILPAKTVAELLRLLGQAEEIKISFNDRQVAFEISTDEEKEGLKDHIYLVSKIVEGNYPNYQQVIPKETHHRIKVGREDLLHCIHRAALVTTDKNNSVTIKIHNDKLEISASSPELGESHESLGGIP
;
A
#
# COMPACT_ATOMS: atom_id res chain seq x y z
N ILE A 1 14.86 1.12 7.88
CA ILE A 1 13.77 0.18 8.17
C ILE A 1 12.48 0.65 7.51
N LEU A 2 12.02 1.89 7.71
CA LEU A 2 10.80 2.42 7.09
C LEU A 2 10.91 2.72 5.58
N ASN A 3 12.07 2.56 5.00
CA ASN A 3 12.30 2.76 3.56
C ASN A 3 12.10 1.47 2.74
N GLY A 4 11.20 0.62 3.19
CA GLY A 4 10.86 -0.65 2.57
C GLY A 4 9.47 -1.13 2.94
N VAL A 5 9.05 -2.22 2.32
CA VAL A 5 7.79 -2.92 2.58
C VAL A 5 8.09 -4.17 3.40
N TYR A 6 7.37 -4.34 4.48
CA TYR A 6 7.43 -5.53 5.32
C TYR A 6 6.56 -6.63 4.74
N PHE A 7 7.14 -7.79 4.58
CA PHE A 7 6.49 -9.03 4.15
C PHE A 7 6.44 -9.97 5.34
N ASN A 8 5.27 -10.47 5.63
CA ASN A 8 5.06 -11.48 6.67
C ASN A 8 4.31 -12.67 6.09
N PHE A 9 4.98 -13.80 6.07
CA PHE A 9 4.44 -15.09 5.63
C PHE A 9 4.09 -15.89 6.90
N SER A 10 2.82 -16.01 7.22
CA SER A 10 2.33 -16.77 8.37
C SER A 10 0.88 -17.22 8.19
N ASP A 11 0.54 -18.34 8.76
CA ASP A 11 -0.82 -18.87 8.79
C ASP A 11 -1.49 -18.97 7.41
N GLY A 12 -0.74 -19.39 6.38
CA GLY A 12 -1.23 -19.49 5.01
C GLY A 12 -1.51 -18.14 4.35
N LYS A 13 -0.92 -17.04 4.83
CA LYS A 13 -1.13 -15.68 4.32
C LYS A 13 0.18 -14.96 4.09
N LEU A 14 0.16 -14.09 3.08
CA LEU A 14 1.15 -13.05 2.90
C LEU A 14 0.53 -11.71 3.30
N SER A 15 1.09 -11.09 4.33
CA SER A 15 0.74 -9.73 4.73
C SER A 15 1.84 -8.76 4.32
N LEU A 16 1.48 -7.72 3.59
CA LEU A 16 2.37 -6.63 3.18
C LEU A 16 2.03 -5.38 3.97
N VAL A 17 3.04 -4.76 4.57
CA VAL A 17 2.86 -3.54 5.37
C VAL A 17 3.91 -2.50 4.99
N ALA A 18 3.46 -1.28 4.76
CA ALA A 18 4.31 -0.12 4.55
C ALA A 18 3.85 1.04 5.44
N THR A 19 4.80 1.76 6.04
CA THR A 19 4.52 2.96 6.82
C THR A 19 5.69 3.94 6.77
N ASP A 20 5.38 5.21 6.84
CA ASP A 20 6.36 6.30 7.01
C ASP A 20 6.28 6.96 8.41
N GLY A 21 5.56 6.31 9.35
CA GLY A 21 5.32 6.79 10.70
C GLY A 21 4.14 7.76 10.82
N ARG A 22 3.55 8.22 9.71
CA ARG A 22 2.35 9.10 9.67
C ARG A 22 1.15 8.42 9.06
N ARG A 23 1.37 7.54 8.10
CA ARG A 23 0.36 6.74 7.41
C ARG A 23 0.82 5.29 7.31
N LEU A 24 -0.12 4.37 7.23
CA LEU A 24 0.13 2.96 7.11
C LEU A 24 -0.76 2.38 6.00
N ALA A 25 -0.15 1.56 5.14
CA ALA A 25 -0.86 0.74 4.18
C ALA A 25 -0.62 -0.74 4.53
N MET A 26 -1.68 -1.52 4.51
CA MET A 26 -1.62 -2.97 4.77
C MET A 26 -2.56 -3.70 3.83
N ILE A 27 -2.11 -4.84 3.33
CA ILE A 27 -2.91 -5.82 2.62
C ILE A 27 -2.52 -7.22 3.05
N SER A 28 -3.45 -8.16 3.04
CA SER A 28 -3.20 -9.57 3.32
C SER A 28 -3.96 -10.42 2.32
N GLU A 29 -3.27 -11.40 1.74
CA GLU A 29 -3.82 -12.34 0.77
C GLU A 29 -3.49 -13.76 1.20
N GLU A 30 -4.38 -14.70 0.87
CA GLU A 30 -4.12 -16.13 1.06
C GLU A 30 -3.10 -16.60 0.02
N VAL A 31 -2.08 -17.28 0.49
CA VAL A 31 -1.01 -17.80 -0.36
C VAL A 31 -0.62 -19.21 0.12
N ASP A 32 -0.01 -19.98 -0.75
CA ASP A 32 0.46 -21.31 -0.40
C ASP A 32 1.75 -21.22 0.45
N VAL A 33 1.54 -21.01 1.75
CA VAL A 33 2.60 -20.99 2.77
C VAL A 33 2.40 -22.15 3.72
N THR A 34 3.41 -23.00 3.81
CA THR A 34 3.50 -24.05 4.82
C THR A 34 4.28 -23.57 6.04
N GLU A 35 4.13 -24.22 7.19
CA GLU A 35 4.89 -23.89 8.42
C GLU A 35 6.41 -23.84 8.18
N ALA A 36 6.93 -24.67 7.26
CA ALA A 36 8.34 -24.69 6.90
C ALA A 36 8.81 -23.45 6.11
N ASN A 37 7.87 -22.71 5.50
CA ASN A 37 8.11 -21.53 4.66
C ASN A 37 7.65 -20.24 5.33
N GLU A 38 7.25 -20.28 6.58
CA GLU A 38 6.91 -19.09 7.34
C GLU A 38 8.14 -18.21 7.58
N GLY A 39 7.92 -16.91 7.60
CA GLY A 39 8.99 -15.97 7.84
C GLY A 39 8.60 -14.54 7.56
N LYS A 40 9.55 -13.65 7.78
CA LYS A 40 9.35 -12.22 7.60
C LYS A 40 10.61 -11.56 7.04
N LEU A 41 10.40 -10.57 6.20
CA LEU A 41 11.49 -9.79 5.62
C LEU A 41 11.05 -8.36 5.34
N ILE A 42 12.01 -7.46 5.17
CA ILE A 42 11.77 -6.08 4.74
C ILE A 42 12.41 -5.92 3.37
N LEU A 43 11.58 -5.69 2.35
CA LEU A 43 12.02 -5.50 0.99
C LEU A 43 12.29 -4.01 0.73
N PRO A 44 13.47 -3.61 0.22
CA PRO A 44 13.75 -2.21 -0.09
C PRO A 44 12.74 -1.62 -1.08
N ALA A 45 12.31 -0.36 -0.88
CA ALA A 45 11.35 0.31 -1.74
C ALA A 45 11.75 0.31 -3.23
N LYS A 46 13.05 0.42 -3.53
CA LYS A 46 13.56 0.33 -4.90
C LYS A 46 13.28 -1.04 -5.53
N THR A 47 13.47 -2.12 -4.77
CA THR A 47 13.18 -3.48 -5.25
C THR A 47 11.69 -3.69 -5.45
N VAL A 48 10.85 -3.11 -4.56
CA VAL A 48 9.39 -3.13 -4.72
C VAL A 48 8.97 -2.44 -6.02
N ALA A 49 9.56 -1.29 -6.34
CA ALA A 49 9.27 -0.58 -7.59
C ALA A 49 9.62 -1.40 -8.84
N GLU A 50 10.76 -2.09 -8.83
CA GLU A 50 11.12 -3.00 -9.92
C GLU A 50 10.19 -4.22 -9.97
N LEU A 51 9.85 -4.79 -8.83
CA LEU A 51 8.91 -5.91 -8.76
C LEU A 51 7.54 -5.53 -9.34
N LEU A 52 6.99 -4.37 -8.98
CA LEU A 52 5.73 -3.86 -9.54
C LEU A 52 5.77 -3.75 -11.06
N ARG A 53 6.90 -3.31 -11.63
CA ARG A 53 7.07 -3.21 -13.08
C ARG A 53 7.09 -4.59 -13.76
N LEU A 54 7.68 -5.59 -13.12
CA LEU A 54 7.79 -6.95 -13.66
C LEU A 54 6.50 -7.75 -13.50
N LEU A 55 5.73 -7.50 -12.43
CA LEU A 55 4.47 -8.21 -12.15
C LEU A 55 3.32 -7.88 -13.09
N GLY A 56 3.38 -6.80 -13.84
CA GLY A 56 2.29 -6.38 -14.73
C GLY A 56 1.95 -7.38 -15.85
N GLN A 57 2.81 -8.38 -16.09
CA GLN A 57 2.63 -9.43 -17.10
C GLN A 57 2.83 -10.83 -16.51
N ALA A 58 2.86 -10.93 -15.18
CA ALA A 58 3.13 -12.18 -14.49
C ALA A 58 1.82 -12.94 -14.23
N GLU A 59 1.82 -14.24 -14.45
CA GLU A 59 0.77 -15.15 -14.03
C GLU A 59 1.05 -15.72 -12.64
N GLU A 60 2.31 -16.08 -12.41
CA GLU A 60 2.75 -16.70 -11.18
C GLU A 60 4.05 -16.07 -10.70
N ILE A 61 4.19 -15.95 -9.39
CA ILE A 61 5.41 -15.54 -8.74
C ILE A 61 5.79 -16.51 -7.63
N LYS A 62 7.00 -17.04 -7.71
CA LYS A 62 7.59 -17.86 -6.65
C LYS A 62 8.58 -17.02 -5.85
N ILE A 63 8.38 -16.99 -4.53
CA ILE A 63 9.21 -16.22 -3.61
C ILE A 63 10.04 -17.17 -2.76
N SER A 64 11.37 -17.00 -2.79
CA SER A 64 12.31 -17.76 -1.97
C SER A 64 13.19 -16.78 -1.19
N PHE A 65 13.34 -16.98 0.11
CA PHE A 65 14.12 -16.05 0.93
C PHE A 65 14.91 -16.76 2.04
N ASN A 66 15.92 -16.06 2.51
CA ASN A 66 16.70 -16.40 3.70
C ASN A 66 16.95 -15.12 4.52
N ASP A 67 17.80 -15.21 5.55
CA ASP A 67 18.07 -14.08 6.46
C ASP A 67 18.73 -12.86 5.79
N ARG A 68 19.19 -12.96 4.55
CA ARG A 68 19.95 -11.89 3.87
C ARG A 68 19.39 -11.47 2.53
N GLN A 69 18.71 -12.37 1.85
CA GLN A 69 18.30 -12.20 0.45
C GLN A 69 16.93 -12.79 0.20
N VAL A 70 16.25 -12.22 -0.78
CA VAL A 70 15.01 -12.72 -1.35
C VAL A 70 15.18 -12.86 -2.86
N ALA A 71 14.64 -13.91 -3.43
CA ALA A 71 14.59 -14.15 -4.87
C ALA A 71 13.11 -14.29 -5.29
N PHE A 72 12.79 -13.66 -6.40
CA PHE A 72 11.51 -13.71 -7.06
C PHE A 72 11.71 -14.36 -8.42
N GLU A 73 11.04 -15.48 -8.64
CA GLU A 73 10.95 -16.14 -9.94
C GLU A 73 9.55 -15.84 -10.50
N ILE A 74 9.51 -15.15 -11.61
CA ILE A 74 8.29 -14.62 -12.21
C ILE A 74 8.09 -15.34 -13.52
N SER A 75 6.97 -16.06 -13.67
CA SER A 75 6.57 -16.73 -14.88
C SER A 75 5.64 -15.84 -15.70
N THR A 76 5.83 -15.79 -17.00
CA THR A 76 5.00 -15.02 -17.95
C THR A 76 4.53 -15.93 -19.06
N ASP A 77 3.30 -15.81 -19.50
CA ASP A 77 2.72 -16.59 -20.61
C ASP A 77 3.10 -16.08 -22.01
N GLU A 78 3.75 -14.93 -22.09
CA GLU A 78 4.07 -14.35 -23.39
C GLU A 78 5.44 -14.85 -23.89
N GLU A 79 5.45 -15.73 -24.86
CA GLU A 79 6.55 -15.91 -25.82
C GLU A 79 6.74 -14.61 -26.62
N LYS A 80 7.30 -13.57 -26.01
CA LYS A 80 7.85 -12.44 -26.77
C LYS A 80 9.22 -12.80 -27.28
N GLU A 81 9.42 -12.66 -28.60
CA GLU A 81 10.73 -12.84 -29.25
C GLU A 81 11.86 -12.23 -28.42
N GLY A 82 12.69 -13.08 -27.81
CA GLY A 82 13.88 -12.70 -27.05
C GLY A 82 13.75 -12.64 -25.53
N LEU A 83 12.57 -12.81 -24.93
CA LEU A 83 12.39 -12.99 -23.49
C LEU A 83 12.19 -14.48 -23.18
N LYS A 84 12.93 -14.99 -22.19
CA LYS A 84 12.73 -16.34 -21.65
C LYS A 84 11.49 -16.33 -20.77
N ASP A 85 10.83 -17.48 -20.64
CA ASP A 85 9.60 -17.72 -19.87
C ASP A 85 9.70 -17.37 -18.38
N HIS A 86 10.89 -17.07 -17.87
CA HIS A 86 11.16 -16.81 -16.47
C HIS A 86 12.08 -15.60 -16.27
N ILE A 87 11.66 -14.71 -15.39
CA ILE A 87 12.46 -13.56 -14.93
C ILE A 87 12.87 -13.83 -13.48
N TYR A 88 14.16 -13.67 -13.18
CA TYR A 88 14.69 -13.76 -11.82
C TYR A 88 15.07 -12.37 -11.32
N LEU A 89 14.47 -11.97 -10.21
CA LEU A 89 14.84 -10.77 -9.47
C LEU A 89 15.38 -11.17 -8.10
N VAL A 90 16.62 -10.83 -7.80
CA VAL A 90 17.24 -11.10 -6.50
C VAL A 90 17.58 -9.78 -5.81
N SER A 91 17.26 -9.69 -4.53
CA SER A 91 17.52 -8.50 -3.70
C SER A 91 18.08 -8.87 -2.34
N LYS A 92 18.90 -7.99 -1.78
CA LYS A 92 19.15 -8.00 -0.33
C LYS A 92 17.93 -7.50 0.40
N ILE A 93 17.67 -8.04 1.59
CA ILE A 93 16.66 -7.53 2.51
C ILE A 93 17.24 -6.39 3.36
N VAL A 94 16.37 -5.58 3.93
CA VAL A 94 16.76 -4.56 4.91
C VAL A 94 16.89 -5.22 6.28
N GLU A 95 18.05 -5.12 6.90
CA GLU A 95 18.30 -5.64 8.23
C GLU A 95 17.56 -4.85 9.31
N GLY A 96 17.07 -5.53 10.34
CA GLY A 96 16.44 -4.95 11.51
C GLY A 96 14.99 -5.37 11.72
N ASN A 97 14.43 -4.97 12.86
CA ASN A 97 13.05 -5.30 13.23
C ASN A 97 12.09 -4.23 12.71
N TYR A 98 11.07 -4.66 11.98
CA TYR A 98 9.99 -3.76 11.57
C TYR A 98 9.17 -3.32 12.81
N PRO A 99 8.72 -2.06 12.88
CA PRO A 99 7.92 -1.58 14.00
C PRO A 99 6.66 -2.41 14.20
N ASN A 100 6.17 -2.50 15.44
CA ASN A 100 4.91 -3.17 15.71
C ASN A 100 3.73 -2.31 15.22
N TYR A 101 3.39 -2.49 13.96
CA TYR A 101 2.33 -1.75 13.27
C TYR A 101 0.93 -2.09 13.80
N GLN A 102 0.74 -3.26 14.41
CA GLN A 102 -0.56 -3.67 14.94
C GLN A 102 -1.04 -2.75 16.08
N GLN A 103 -0.11 -2.09 16.78
CA GLN A 103 -0.45 -1.17 17.86
C GLN A 103 -1.04 0.17 17.37
N VAL A 104 -0.78 0.55 16.12
CA VAL A 104 -1.28 1.80 15.53
C VAL A 104 -2.59 1.62 14.76
N ILE A 105 -2.99 0.37 14.50
CA ILE A 105 -4.28 0.05 13.88
C ILE A 105 -5.37 0.11 14.95
N PRO A 106 -6.40 0.97 14.81
CA PRO A 106 -7.50 1.04 15.75
C PRO A 106 -8.22 -0.30 15.85
N LYS A 107 -8.28 -0.87 17.05
CA LYS A 107 -8.99 -2.13 17.30
C LYS A 107 -10.50 -1.94 17.31
N GLU A 108 -10.95 -0.77 17.76
CA GLU A 108 -12.37 -0.40 17.83
C GLU A 108 -12.58 0.90 17.07
N THR A 109 -13.64 0.95 16.28
CA THR A 109 -14.07 2.15 15.55
C THR A 109 -15.56 2.39 15.85
N HIS A 110 -15.88 3.59 16.35
CA HIS A 110 -17.27 3.95 16.66
C HIS A 110 -18.08 4.29 15.40
N HIS A 111 -17.40 4.72 14.35
CA HIS A 111 -18.05 5.11 13.10
C HIS A 111 -17.39 4.42 11.93
N ARG A 112 -18.19 3.84 11.06
CA ARG A 112 -17.76 3.26 9.78
C ARG A 112 -18.65 3.82 8.69
N ILE A 113 -18.04 4.34 7.64
CA ILE A 113 -18.74 4.84 6.47
C ILE A 113 -18.25 4.07 5.23
N LYS A 114 -19.14 3.91 4.27
CA LYS A 114 -18.83 3.33 2.96
C LYS A 114 -18.99 4.40 1.90
N VAL A 115 -17.93 4.68 1.16
CA VAL A 115 -17.90 5.76 0.16
C VAL A 115 -17.38 5.20 -1.16
N GLY A 116 -17.91 5.70 -2.28
CA GLY A 116 -17.39 5.41 -3.60
C GLY A 116 -15.94 5.89 -3.72
N ARG A 117 -15.03 5.00 -4.13
CA ARG A 117 -13.60 5.32 -4.23
C ARG A 117 -13.32 6.49 -5.18
N GLU A 118 -13.90 6.45 -6.38
CA GLU A 118 -13.70 7.46 -7.42
C GLU A 118 -14.26 8.83 -6.99
N ASP A 119 -15.45 8.84 -6.39
CA ASP A 119 -16.09 10.08 -5.92
C ASP A 119 -15.25 10.74 -4.83
N LEU A 120 -14.78 9.95 -3.85
CA LEU A 120 -13.90 10.44 -2.79
C LEU A 120 -12.58 10.98 -3.36
N LEU A 121 -11.97 10.24 -4.30
CA LEU A 121 -10.72 10.63 -4.96
C LEU A 121 -10.87 11.98 -5.67
N HIS A 122 -11.93 12.15 -6.45
CA HIS A 122 -12.19 13.39 -7.17
C HIS A 122 -12.44 14.58 -6.24
N CYS A 123 -13.21 14.38 -5.15
CA CYS A 123 -13.43 15.43 -4.16
C CYS A 123 -12.15 15.84 -3.44
N ILE A 124 -11.32 14.88 -3.03
CA ILE A 124 -10.02 15.18 -2.41
C ILE A 124 -9.11 15.93 -3.39
N HIS A 125 -9.03 15.50 -4.64
CA HIS A 125 -8.23 16.17 -5.66
C HIS A 125 -8.67 17.63 -5.88
N ARG A 126 -9.99 17.91 -6.00
CA ARG A 126 -10.49 19.27 -6.14
C ARG A 126 -10.21 20.12 -4.90
N ALA A 127 -10.45 19.57 -3.71
CA ALA A 127 -10.14 20.28 -2.47
C ALA A 127 -8.63 20.58 -2.35
N ALA A 128 -7.78 19.68 -2.79
CA ALA A 128 -6.34 19.84 -2.73
C ALA A 128 -5.78 20.95 -3.66
N LEU A 129 -6.54 21.42 -4.66
CA LEU A 129 -6.11 22.49 -5.57
C LEU A 129 -5.81 23.83 -4.85
N VAL A 130 -6.40 24.05 -3.68
CA VAL A 130 -6.15 25.24 -2.86
C VAL A 130 -5.16 25.00 -1.72
N THR A 131 -4.52 23.82 -1.66
CA THR A 131 -3.47 23.55 -0.70
C THR A 131 -2.11 24.05 -1.19
N THR A 132 -1.19 24.29 -0.27
CA THR A 132 0.18 24.72 -0.55
C THR A 132 1.15 23.79 0.16
N ASP A 133 2.44 23.83 -0.21
CA ASP A 133 3.49 23.03 0.45
C ASP A 133 3.57 23.30 1.97
N LYS A 134 3.19 24.50 2.40
CA LYS A 134 3.16 24.88 3.81
C LYS A 134 1.92 24.40 4.54
N ASN A 135 0.81 24.24 3.82
CA ASN A 135 -0.48 23.78 4.37
C ASN A 135 -1.08 22.73 3.41
N ASN A 136 -0.48 21.54 3.40
CA ASN A 136 -0.88 20.42 2.55
C ASN A 136 -1.85 19.50 3.32
N SER A 137 -3.03 20.03 3.67
CA SER A 137 -4.04 19.28 4.40
C SER A 137 -5.45 19.59 3.91
N VAL A 138 -6.32 18.59 3.99
CA VAL A 138 -7.76 18.73 3.81
C VAL A 138 -8.48 18.33 5.11
N THR A 139 -9.59 19.00 5.40
CA THR A 139 -10.46 18.66 6.52
C THR A 139 -11.63 17.84 6.03
N ILE A 140 -11.87 16.69 6.64
CA ILE A 140 -13.00 15.82 6.34
C ILE A 140 -13.96 15.87 7.53
N LYS A 141 -15.23 16.27 7.28
CA LYS A 141 -16.31 16.25 8.27
C LYS A 141 -17.35 15.24 7.85
N ILE A 142 -17.73 14.38 8.79
CA ILE A 142 -18.75 13.35 8.58
C ILE A 142 -20.04 13.82 9.23
N HIS A 143 -21.11 13.86 8.45
CA HIS A 143 -22.48 14.12 8.89
C HIS A 143 -23.32 12.85 8.68
N ASN A 144 -24.56 12.85 9.14
CA ASN A 144 -25.42 11.66 9.11
C ASN A 144 -25.64 11.06 7.71
N ASP A 145 -25.59 11.87 6.66
CA ASP A 145 -25.91 11.48 5.28
C ASP A 145 -24.91 11.99 4.25
N LYS A 146 -23.89 12.73 4.68
CA LYS A 146 -22.91 13.35 3.79
C LYS A 146 -21.51 13.47 4.39
N LEU A 147 -20.55 13.53 3.51
CA LEU A 147 -19.15 13.81 3.80
C LEU A 147 -18.82 15.18 3.23
N GLU A 148 -18.33 16.09 4.05
CA GLU A 148 -17.81 17.38 3.61
C GLU A 148 -16.30 17.36 3.63
N ILE A 149 -15.68 17.79 2.53
CA ILE A 149 -14.24 17.90 2.37
C ILE A 149 -13.92 19.36 2.08
N SER A 150 -13.05 19.96 2.87
CA SER A 150 -12.65 21.34 2.69
C SER A 150 -11.15 21.54 2.84
N ALA A 151 -10.64 22.52 2.13
CA ALA A 151 -9.28 23.01 2.27
C ALA A 151 -9.28 24.53 2.16
N SER A 152 -8.32 25.19 2.80
CA SER A 152 -8.14 26.63 2.70
C SER A 152 -6.68 27.02 2.74
N SER A 153 -6.32 28.05 2.00
CA SER A 153 -5.03 28.71 2.12
C SER A 153 -5.19 30.23 1.95
N PRO A 154 -4.37 31.04 2.62
CA PRO A 154 -4.42 32.47 2.48
C PRO A 154 -4.11 32.97 1.06
N GLU A 155 -3.37 32.19 0.28
CA GLU A 155 -2.88 32.57 -1.05
C GLU A 155 -3.87 32.15 -2.17
N LEU A 156 -4.53 30.99 -2.01
CA LEU A 156 -5.36 30.38 -3.07
C LEU A 156 -6.84 30.37 -2.75
N GLY A 157 -7.25 30.74 -1.52
CA GLY A 157 -8.64 30.76 -1.10
C GLY A 157 -9.14 29.48 -0.46
N GLU A 158 -10.42 29.16 -0.66
CA GLU A 158 -11.09 28.04 -0.01
C GLU A 158 -11.80 27.14 -1.03
N SER A 159 -11.80 25.85 -0.74
CA SER A 159 -12.55 24.84 -1.47
C SER A 159 -13.46 24.06 -0.52
N HIS A 160 -14.70 23.83 -0.97
CA HIS A 160 -15.71 23.05 -0.25
C HIS A 160 -16.34 22.04 -1.20
N GLU A 161 -16.22 20.78 -0.87
CA GLU A 161 -16.80 19.65 -1.59
C GLU A 161 -17.77 18.88 -0.70
N SER A 162 -18.78 18.29 -1.28
CA SER A 162 -19.76 17.49 -0.54
C SER A 162 -20.10 16.22 -1.30
N LEU A 163 -20.04 15.09 -0.60
CA LEU A 163 -20.51 13.78 -1.06
C LEU A 163 -21.76 13.40 -0.26
N GLY A 164 -22.88 13.24 -0.94
CA GLY A 164 -24.14 12.80 -0.34
C GLY A 164 -24.36 11.30 -0.48
N GLY A 165 -25.41 10.77 0.18
CA GLY A 165 -25.81 9.37 0.06
C GLY A 165 -24.86 8.37 0.75
N ILE A 166 -24.22 8.80 1.81
CA ILE A 166 -23.36 7.93 2.65
C ILE A 166 -24.25 7.28 3.70
N PRO A 167 -24.41 5.95 3.69
CA PRO A 167 -25.25 5.22 4.65
C PRO A 167 -24.63 5.14 6.04
#